data_9f4444e061a4b3c02b29ed78eac210dc
#
_entry.id   9f4444e061a4b3c02b29ed78eac210dc
#
_cell.length_a   1.000
_cell.length_b   1.000
_cell.length_c   1.000
_cell.angle_alpha   90.00
_cell.angle_beta   90.00
_cell.angle_gamma   90.00
#
_symmetry.space_group_name_H-M   'P 1'
#
loop_
_entity.id
_entity.type
_entity.pdbx_description
1 polymer ?
#
loop_
_entity_poly.entity_id
_entity_poly.type
_entity_poly.pdbx_seq_one_letter_code
_entity_poly.pdbx_strand_id
1 'polypeptide(L)'
;MLLWSCLWAEDVYAIFNAEAIKDSNLSLATSGIVTNIFVDVDSEVKSGDLLLTLFNQDIESQMRSTEQQYLFAKKQYERYKRSGGAVDRNTIDRYLSEFKKLEADYSYQKAMLSKTQLRAPFDGIIASKDIELGDGVNANNTNLFRIISKEVKLVLEFDFKYIDKVKVGDTFEFRIDGKKDSFTTKISKIYPTASTSTRKVKAEAPVKGVIVGTFGDGYIRTK
;
A
#
# COMPACT_ATOMS: atom_id res chain seq x y z
N MET A 1 3.68 35.62 -48.79
CA MET A 1 4.86 34.81 -48.46
C MET A 1 4.61 34.19 -47.09
N LEU A 2 4.04 32.98 -47.05
CA LEU A 2 3.69 32.26 -45.83
C LEU A 2 4.94 31.52 -45.39
N LEU A 3 5.55 32.00 -44.29
CA LEU A 3 6.62 31.29 -43.59
C LEU A 3 5.98 30.11 -42.84
N TRP A 4 6.10 28.92 -43.40
CA TRP A 4 5.79 27.68 -42.69
C TRP A 4 6.93 27.46 -41.69
N SER A 5 6.70 27.79 -40.42
CA SER A 5 7.59 27.40 -39.35
C SER A 5 7.50 25.88 -39.21
N CYS A 6 8.48 25.17 -39.75
CA CYS A 6 8.72 23.78 -39.45
C CYS A 6 8.98 23.69 -37.93
N LEU A 7 7.98 23.27 -37.12
CA LEU A 7 8.23 22.82 -35.76
C LEU A 7 9.12 21.56 -35.87
N TRP A 8 10.38 21.74 -35.58
CA TRP A 8 11.28 20.60 -35.42
C TRP A 8 10.88 19.87 -34.12
N ALA A 9 10.28 18.70 -34.25
CA ALA A 9 10.14 17.77 -33.13
C ALA A 9 11.56 17.40 -32.66
N GLU A 10 11.91 17.76 -31.45
CA GLU A 10 13.22 17.42 -30.89
C GLU A 10 13.08 16.14 -30.06
N ASP A 11 13.97 15.18 -30.37
CA ASP A 11 14.04 13.93 -29.64
C ASP A 11 14.81 14.13 -28.33
N VAL A 12 14.15 14.00 -27.19
CA VAL A 12 14.78 14.12 -25.89
C VAL A 12 15.14 12.74 -25.36
N TYR A 13 16.42 12.49 -25.22
CA TYR A 13 16.91 11.23 -24.64
C TYR A 13 16.53 11.11 -23.18
N ALA A 14 16.04 9.94 -22.80
CA ALA A 14 15.70 9.59 -21.43
C ALA A 14 16.04 8.13 -21.11
N ILE A 15 16.53 7.89 -19.92
CA ILE A 15 16.64 6.55 -19.34
C ILE A 15 15.39 6.26 -18.51
N PHE A 16 15.09 5.00 -18.27
CA PHE A 16 13.96 4.63 -17.42
C PHE A 16 14.24 3.43 -16.54
N ASN A 17 13.50 3.36 -15.43
CA ASN A 17 13.31 2.18 -14.62
C ASN A 17 11.81 1.85 -14.55
N ALA A 18 11.49 0.56 -14.61
CA ALA A 18 10.13 0.07 -14.41
C ALA A 18 9.86 -0.13 -12.89
N GLU A 19 8.88 0.57 -12.38
CA GLU A 19 8.48 0.54 -10.98
C GLU A 19 7.02 0.11 -10.85
N ALA A 20 6.67 -0.61 -9.78
CA ALA A 20 5.27 -0.82 -9.45
C ALA A 20 4.59 0.51 -9.09
N ILE A 21 3.29 0.66 -9.39
CA ILE A 21 2.55 1.86 -9.00
C ILE A 21 2.47 1.96 -7.47
N LYS A 22 2.30 0.82 -6.80
CA LYS A 22 2.38 0.71 -5.33
C LYS A 22 3.46 -0.30 -4.98
N ASP A 23 4.33 0.06 -4.06
CA ASP A 23 5.43 -0.75 -3.56
C ASP A 23 5.59 -0.46 -2.07
N SER A 24 5.56 -1.47 -1.24
CA SER A 24 5.60 -1.30 0.21
C SER A 24 6.32 -2.45 0.90
N ASN A 25 7.24 -2.10 1.79
CA ASN A 25 7.78 -3.02 2.77
C ASN A 25 6.83 -3.09 3.96
N LEU A 26 6.44 -4.30 4.33
CA LEU A 26 5.47 -4.55 5.39
C LEU A 26 6.18 -4.96 6.67
N SER A 27 5.80 -4.31 7.76
CA SER A 27 6.24 -4.61 9.13
C SER A 27 5.04 -4.64 10.08
N LEU A 28 5.23 -5.19 11.28
CA LEU A 28 4.22 -5.19 12.34
C LEU A 28 4.50 -4.09 13.36
N ALA A 29 3.44 -3.52 13.93
CA ALA A 29 3.52 -2.51 14.98
C ALA A 29 3.73 -3.11 16.39
N THR A 30 3.86 -4.45 16.50
CA THR A 30 4.08 -5.17 17.76
C THR A 30 5.16 -6.22 17.59
N SER A 31 5.86 -6.54 18.67
CA SER A 31 6.87 -7.61 18.72
C SER A 31 6.20 -8.94 19.07
N GLY A 32 6.80 -10.04 18.63
CA GLY A 32 6.31 -11.39 18.96
C GLY A 32 7.00 -12.46 18.12
N ILE A 33 6.56 -13.71 18.28
CA ILE A 33 7.05 -14.87 17.52
C ILE A 33 6.06 -15.20 16.41
N VAL A 34 6.54 -15.45 15.21
CA VAL A 34 5.73 -15.86 14.06
C VAL A 34 5.17 -17.27 14.28
N THR A 35 3.86 -17.41 14.28
CA THR A 35 3.17 -18.70 14.45
C THR A 35 2.57 -19.23 13.16
N ASN A 36 2.19 -18.36 12.22
CA ASN A 36 1.67 -18.79 10.92
C ASN A 36 2.09 -17.82 9.83
N ILE A 37 2.39 -18.37 8.65
CA ILE A 37 2.63 -17.66 7.40
C ILE A 37 1.68 -18.24 6.36
N PHE A 38 0.89 -17.40 5.68
CA PHE A 38 -0.17 -17.82 4.76
C PHE A 38 0.16 -17.58 3.29
N VAL A 39 1.29 -16.92 3.02
CA VAL A 39 1.72 -16.53 1.68
C VAL A 39 3.21 -16.79 1.49
N ASP A 40 3.63 -16.92 0.24
CA ASP A 40 5.04 -17.03 -0.15
C ASP A 40 5.35 -16.03 -1.27
N VAL A 41 6.60 -15.96 -1.70
CA VAL A 41 7.03 -15.18 -2.87
C VAL A 41 6.17 -15.57 -4.07
N ASP A 42 5.80 -14.59 -4.89
CA ASP A 42 4.89 -14.71 -6.05
C ASP A 42 3.41 -14.99 -5.71
N SER A 43 3.03 -15.03 -4.43
CA SER A 43 1.63 -15.14 -4.03
C SER A 43 0.85 -13.90 -4.40
N GLU A 44 -0.28 -14.08 -5.11
CA GLU A 44 -1.24 -13.01 -5.36
C GLU A 44 -2.13 -12.80 -4.14
N VAL A 45 -2.27 -11.56 -3.70
CA VAL A 45 -3.06 -11.18 -2.52
C VAL A 45 -3.99 -10.01 -2.82
N LYS A 46 -5.11 -9.97 -2.10
CA LYS A 46 -6.06 -8.85 -2.09
C LYS A 46 -5.90 -8.01 -0.83
N SER A 47 -6.31 -6.76 -0.92
CA SER A 47 -6.37 -5.86 0.24
C SER A 47 -7.16 -6.50 1.38
N GLY A 48 -6.54 -6.55 2.57
CA GLY A 48 -7.11 -7.18 3.76
C GLY A 48 -6.76 -8.65 3.96
N ASP A 49 -6.21 -9.35 2.96
CA ASP A 49 -5.77 -10.75 3.11
C ASP A 49 -4.73 -10.89 4.22
N LEU A 50 -4.86 -11.94 5.01
CA LEU A 50 -3.96 -12.25 6.11
C LEU A 50 -2.68 -12.89 5.57
N LEU A 51 -1.55 -12.26 5.85
CA LEU A 51 -0.24 -12.70 5.36
C LEU A 51 0.51 -13.53 6.41
N LEU A 52 0.41 -13.11 7.68
CA LEU A 52 1.14 -13.71 8.79
C LEU A 52 0.44 -13.40 10.11
N THR A 53 0.61 -14.29 11.11
CA THR A 53 0.22 -14.03 12.51
C THR A 53 1.38 -14.28 13.46
N LEU A 54 1.47 -13.42 14.48
CA LEU A 54 2.29 -13.67 15.66
C LEU A 54 1.53 -14.51 16.68
N PHE A 55 2.25 -15.05 17.67
CA PHE A 55 1.64 -15.69 18.83
C PHE A 55 0.69 -14.72 19.53
N ASN A 56 -0.57 -15.09 19.66
CA ASN A 56 -1.64 -14.20 20.13
C ASN A 56 -2.76 -14.91 20.91
N GLN A 57 -2.55 -16.16 21.34
CA GLN A 57 -3.59 -16.96 22.01
C GLN A 57 -4.11 -16.31 23.31
N ASP A 58 -3.23 -15.66 24.06
CA ASP A 58 -3.57 -14.92 25.27
C ASP A 58 -4.44 -13.70 24.95
N ILE A 59 -4.06 -12.90 23.96
CA ILE A 59 -4.81 -11.73 23.49
C ILE A 59 -6.18 -12.15 22.94
N GLU A 60 -6.23 -13.21 22.15
CA GLU A 60 -7.48 -13.74 21.61
C GLU A 60 -8.42 -14.24 22.70
N SER A 61 -7.88 -14.92 23.71
CA SER A 61 -8.65 -15.41 24.86
C SER A 61 -9.21 -14.25 25.70
N GLN A 62 -8.40 -13.20 25.93
CA GLN A 62 -8.82 -12.00 26.61
C GLN A 62 -9.90 -11.25 25.83
N MET A 63 -9.72 -11.10 24.51
CA MET A 63 -10.71 -10.46 23.64
C MET A 63 -12.06 -11.20 23.71
N ARG A 64 -12.06 -12.54 23.60
CA ARG A 64 -13.29 -13.36 23.72
C ARG A 64 -13.99 -13.17 25.07
N SER A 65 -13.23 -13.12 26.16
CA SER A 65 -13.80 -12.85 27.51
C SER A 65 -14.47 -11.48 27.55
N THR A 66 -13.79 -10.44 27.09
CA THR A 66 -14.32 -9.06 27.08
C THR A 66 -15.53 -8.94 26.14
N GLU A 67 -15.54 -9.66 25.01
CA GLU A 67 -16.69 -9.71 24.09
C GLU A 67 -17.95 -10.25 24.78
N GLN A 68 -17.83 -11.33 25.55
CA GLN A 68 -18.99 -11.87 26.30
C GLN A 68 -19.52 -10.87 27.33
N GLN A 69 -18.65 -10.17 28.04
CA GLN A 69 -19.04 -9.13 28.98
C GLN A 69 -19.76 -7.97 28.29
N TYR A 70 -19.21 -7.49 27.17
CA TYR A 70 -19.81 -6.46 26.33
C TYR A 70 -21.20 -6.87 25.82
N LEU A 71 -21.34 -8.08 25.26
CA LEU A 71 -22.63 -8.59 24.77
C LEU A 71 -23.67 -8.72 25.88
N PHE A 72 -23.27 -9.13 27.08
CA PHE A 72 -24.14 -9.21 28.25
C PHE A 72 -24.61 -7.81 28.67
N ALA A 73 -23.69 -6.86 28.84
CA ALA A 73 -24.03 -5.49 29.22
C ALA A 73 -24.94 -4.81 28.17
N LYS A 74 -24.68 -5.03 26.86
CA LYS A 74 -25.56 -4.57 25.80
C LYS A 74 -26.99 -5.09 25.94
N LYS A 75 -27.16 -6.41 26.15
CA LYS A 75 -28.47 -7.03 26.34
C LYS A 75 -29.18 -6.46 27.59
N GLN A 76 -28.44 -6.22 28.68
CA GLN A 76 -29.01 -5.61 29.90
C GLN A 76 -29.52 -4.19 29.61
N TYR A 77 -28.66 -3.32 29.05
CA TYR A 77 -29.03 -1.96 28.67
C TYR A 77 -30.27 -1.94 27.77
N GLU A 78 -30.28 -2.73 26.68
CA GLU A 78 -31.42 -2.81 25.75
C GLU A 78 -32.71 -3.27 26.43
N ARG A 79 -32.66 -4.21 27.40
CA ARG A 79 -33.79 -4.69 28.17
C ARG A 79 -34.36 -3.57 29.04
N TYR A 80 -33.52 -2.86 29.78
CA TYR A 80 -33.96 -1.77 30.65
C TYR A 80 -34.47 -0.57 29.86
N LYS A 81 -33.83 -0.24 28.74
CA LYS A 81 -34.31 0.82 27.86
C LYS A 81 -35.71 0.55 27.29
N ARG A 82 -36.07 -0.71 27.05
CA ARG A 82 -37.40 -1.12 26.54
C ARG A 82 -38.47 -1.18 27.63
N SER A 83 -38.13 -1.14 28.89
CA SER A 83 -39.10 -1.26 30.00
C SER A 83 -40.05 -0.05 30.19
N GLY A 84 -39.89 1.01 29.38
CA GLY A 84 -40.89 2.04 29.17
C GLY A 84 -41.35 2.78 30.43
N GLY A 85 -40.45 3.30 31.28
CA GLY A 85 -40.81 4.05 32.49
C GLY A 85 -41.02 3.23 33.74
N ALA A 86 -41.01 1.90 33.68
CA ALA A 86 -41.03 1.01 34.83
C ALA A 86 -39.69 0.99 35.61
N VAL A 87 -38.64 1.57 35.05
CA VAL A 87 -37.29 1.70 35.64
C VAL A 87 -36.89 3.16 35.66
N ASP A 88 -36.30 3.60 36.76
CA ASP A 88 -35.84 4.99 36.90
C ASP A 88 -34.69 5.31 35.91
N ARG A 89 -34.59 6.61 35.56
CA ARG A 89 -33.62 7.10 34.58
C ARG A 89 -32.18 6.84 35.03
N ASN A 90 -31.85 6.99 36.28
CA ASN A 90 -30.49 6.78 36.81
C ASN A 90 -30.03 5.33 36.62
N THR A 91 -30.95 4.38 36.77
CA THR A 91 -30.69 2.95 36.52
C THR A 91 -30.39 2.70 35.05
N ILE A 92 -31.15 3.30 34.14
CA ILE A 92 -30.88 3.20 32.67
C ILE A 92 -29.52 3.81 32.32
N ASP A 93 -29.20 4.99 32.86
CA ASP A 93 -27.93 5.68 32.62
C ASP A 93 -26.74 4.87 33.17
N ARG A 94 -26.89 4.21 34.29
CA ARG A 94 -25.86 3.29 34.82
C ARG A 94 -25.59 2.12 33.88
N TYR A 95 -26.63 1.45 33.36
CA TYR A 95 -26.44 0.36 32.39
C TYR A 95 -25.90 0.84 31.06
N LEU A 96 -26.25 2.05 30.61
CA LEU A 96 -25.66 2.67 29.45
C LEU A 96 -24.16 2.91 29.64
N SER A 97 -23.77 3.47 30.80
CA SER A 97 -22.38 3.73 31.14
C SER A 97 -21.55 2.45 31.17
N GLU A 98 -22.05 1.39 31.81
CA GLU A 98 -21.38 0.08 31.86
C GLU A 98 -21.24 -0.55 30.45
N PHE A 99 -22.33 -0.52 29.66
CA PHE A 99 -22.30 -0.97 28.27
C PHE A 99 -21.24 -0.21 27.45
N LYS A 100 -21.19 1.13 27.55
CA LYS A 100 -20.21 1.95 26.81
C LYS A 100 -18.77 1.70 27.23
N LYS A 101 -18.53 1.47 28.51
CA LYS A 101 -17.21 1.09 29.03
C LYS A 101 -16.75 -0.24 28.43
N LEU A 102 -17.59 -1.29 28.50
CA LEU A 102 -17.23 -2.61 27.95
C LEU A 102 -17.15 -2.62 26.44
N GLU A 103 -17.90 -1.78 25.73
CA GLU A 103 -17.75 -1.56 24.28
C GLU A 103 -16.35 -1.01 23.95
N ALA A 104 -15.87 -0.04 24.74
CA ALA A 104 -14.53 0.51 24.57
C ALA A 104 -13.42 -0.50 24.89
N ASP A 105 -13.59 -1.27 25.98
CA ASP A 105 -12.66 -2.33 26.39
C ASP A 105 -12.56 -3.43 25.30
N TYR A 106 -13.69 -3.88 24.77
CA TYR A 106 -13.75 -4.85 23.68
C TYR A 106 -13.06 -4.32 22.41
N SER A 107 -13.33 -3.05 22.04
CA SER A 107 -12.69 -2.41 20.88
C SER A 107 -11.18 -2.32 21.06
N TYR A 108 -10.70 -2.03 22.27
CA TYR A 108 -9.27 -2.02 22.58
C TYR A 108 -8.63 -3.40 22.41
N GLN A 109 -9.23 -4.45 22.98
CA GLN A 109 -8.72 -5.83 22.84
C GLN A 109 -8.69 -6.28 21.36
N LYS A 110 -9.73 -5.94 20.60
CA LYS A 110 -9.78 -6.20 19.15
C LYS A 110 -8.67 -5.51 18.40
N ALA A 111 -8.35 -4.26 18.75
CA ALA A 111 -7.24 -3.52 18.16
C ALA A 111 -5.88 -4.14 18.54
N MET A 112 -5.72 -4.62 19.77
CA MET A 112 -4.50 -5.32 20.20
C MET A 112 -4.31 -6.63 19.42
N LEU A 113 -5.37 -7.42 19.23
CA LEU A 113 -5.31 -8.63 18.40
C LEU A 113 -4.96 -8.30 16.95
N SER A 114 -5.53 -7.24 16.38
CA SER A 114 -5.25 -6.86 15.00
C SER A 114 -3.78 -6.48 14.78
N LYS A 115 -3.08 -5.95 15.79
CA LYS A 115 -1.64 -5.64 15.71
C LYS A 115 -0.76 -6.88 15.59
N THR A 116 -1.24 -8.06 15.98
CA THR A 116 -0.52 -9.33 15.83
C THR A 116 -0.73 -9.98 14.47
N GLN A 117 -1.55 -9.38 13.61
CA GLN A 117 -1.92 -9.88 12.30
C GLN A 117 -1.41 -8.93 11.21
N LEU A 118 -0.55 -9.41 10.33
CA LEU A 118 -0.13 -8.65 9.16
C LEU A 118 -1.09 -8.91 8.00
N ARG A 119 -1.64 -7.84 7.44
CA ARG A 119 -2.56 -7.92 6.30
C ARG A 119 -2.06 -7.10 5.13
N ALA A 120 -2.41 -7.53 3.92
CA ALA A 120 -2.08 -6.82 2.69
C ALA A 120 -2.79 -5.45 2.66
N PRO A 121 -2.05 -4.33 2.45
CA PRO A 121 -2.63 -3.00 2.41
C PRO A 121 -3.34 -2.67 1.08
N PHE A 122 -3.02 -3.41 0.02
CA PHE A 122 -3.60 -3.27 -1.32
C PHE A 122 -3.49 -4.60 -2.10
N ASP A 123 -4.20 -4.69 -3.22
CA ASP A 123 -4.12 -5.84 -4.13
C ASP A 123 -2.77 -5.87 -4.82
N GLY A 124 -2.08 -7.01 -4.78
CA GLY A 124 -0.72 -7.10 -5.33
C GLY A 124 -0.14 -8.50 -5.34
N ILE A 125 1.18 -8.56 -5.46
CA ILE A 125 1.99 -9.77 -5.45
C ILE A 125 3.08 -9.61 -4.39
N ILE A 126 3.38 -10.67 -3.66
CA ILE A 126 4.48 -10.72 -2.70
C ILE A 126 5.80 -10.80 -3.47
N ALA A 127 6.59 -9.73 -3.44
CA ALA A 127 7.86 -9.63 -4.16
C ALA A 127 9.05 -10.21 -3.37
N SER A 128 9.02 -10.12 -2.03
CA SER A 128 9.97 -10.80 -1.14
C SER A 128 9.32 -11.23 0.17
N LYS A 129 9.92 -12.26 0.77
CA LYS A 129 9.60 -12.78 2.11
C LYS A 129 10.90 -12.89 2.88
N ASP A 130 11.04 -12.07 3.93
CA ASP A 130 12.27 -11.97 4.74
C ASP A 130 12.04 -12.51 6.17
N ILE A 131 11.13 -13.46 6.32
CA ILE A 131 10.71 -14.02 7.61
C ILE A 131 10.34 -15.49 7.50
N GLU A 132 10.63 -16.29 8.54
CA GLU A 132 10.26 -17.69 8.62
C GLU A 132 9.44 -18.01 9.87
N LEU A 133 8.80 -19.18 9.86
CA LEU A 133 8.02 -19.69 10.99
C LEU A 133 8.91 -19.86 12.22
N GLY A 134 8.51 -19.29 13.35
CA GLY A 134 9.28 -19.33 14.60
C GLY A 134 10.21 -18.14 14.81
N ASP A 135 10.39 -17.28 13.81
CA ASP A 135 11.22 -16.09 13.93
C ASP A 135 10.65 -15.08 14.92
N GLY A 136 11.54 -14.35 15.58
CA GLY A 136 11.22 -13.22 16.43
C GLY A 136 11.10 -11.92 15.65
N VAL A 137 9.97 -11.23 15.77
CA VAL A 137 9.72 -9.93 15.15
C VAL A 137 9.89 -8.80 16.16
N ASN A 138 10.58 -7.74 15.78
CA ASN A 138 10.67 -6.48 16.52
C ASN A 138 9.72 -5.45 15.91
N ALA A 139 8.94 -4.76 16.75
CA ALA A 139 7.97 -3.75 16.33
C ALA A 139 8.62 -2.67 15.45
N ASN A 140 8.03 -2.42 14.28
CA ASN A 140 8.41 -1.38 13.30
C ASN A 140 9.85 -1.44 12.77
N ASN A 141 10.60 -2.48 13.07
CA ASN A 141 12.03 -2.58 12.69
C ASN A 141 12.36 -3.82 11.84
N THR A 142 11.44 -4.74 11.65
CA THR A 142 11.65 -5.95 10.85
C THR A 142 10.80 -5.86 9.58
N ASN A 143 11.45 -5.80 8.42
CA ASN A 143 10.78 -6.00 7.15
C ASN A 143 10.41 -7.48 7.03
N LEU A 144 9.14 -7.76 6.82
CA LEU A 144 8.60 -9.12 6.78
C LEU A 144 8.30 -9.56 5.35
N PHE A 145 7.65 -8.69 4.59
CA PHE A 145 7.32 -8.88 3.19
C PHE A 145 7.49 -7.58 2.43
N ARG A 146 7.76 -7.70 1.14
CA ARG A 146 7.57 -6.61 0.18
C ARG A 146 6.41 -6.96 -0.73
N ILE A 147 5.40 -6.09 -0.80
CA ILE A 147 4.25 -6.22 -1.69
C ILE A 147 4.32 -5.17 -2.79
N ILE A 148 4.08 -5.58 -4.03
CA ILE A 148 4.03 -4.70 -5.18
C ILE A 148 2.67 -4.83 -5.89
N SER A 149 2.17 -3.73 -6.48
CA SER A 149 1.00 -3.78 -7.36
C SER A 149 1.33 -4.48 -8.68
N LYS A 150 0.30 -5.04 -9.33
CA LYS A 150 0.44 -5.64 -10.67
C LYS A 150 0.64 -4.58 -11.76
N GLU A 151 0.13 -3.38 -11.53
CA GLU A 151 0.32 -2.27 -12.45
C GLU A 151 1.73 -1.70 -12.31
N VAL A 152 2.37 -1.53 -13.47
CA VAL A 152 3.75 -1.04 -13.60
C VAL A 152 3.74 0.28 -14.36
N LYS A 153 4.64 1.17 -13.97
CA LYS A 153 4.96 2.42 -14.67
C LYS A 153 6.44 2.47 -14.99
N LEU A 154 6.78 3.18 -16.06
CA LEU A 154 8.15 3.62 -16.32
C LEU A 154 8.37 4.94 -15.59
N VAL A 155 9.44 5.02 -14.83
CA VAL A 155 9.96 6.28 -14.27
C VAL A 155 11.12 6.70 -15.15
N LEU A 156 10.87 7.73 -15.96
CA LEU A 156 11.79 8.30 -16.93
C LEU A 156 12.67 9.36 -16.26
N GLU A 157 13.92 9.46 -16.68
CA GLU A 157 14.82 10.54 -16.27
C GLU A 157 15.42 11.22 -17.50
N PHE A 158 15.16 12.52 -17.67
CA PHE A 158 15.69 13.34 -18.77
C PHE A 158 16.35 14.63 -18.24
N ASP A 159 17.19 15.26 -19.05
CA ASP A 159 17.96 16.45 -18.67
C ASP A 159 17.01 17.65 -18.43
N PHE A 160 17.24 18.40 -17.34
CA PHE A 160 16.45 19.57 -16.93
C PHE A 160 16.32 20.64 -18.02
N LYS A 161 17.30 20.80 -18.88
CA LYS A 161 17.26 21.79 -20.00
C LYS A 161 16.06 21.59 -20.94
N TYR A 162 15.41 20.42 -20.91
CA TYR A 162 14.26 20.10 -21.75
C TYR A 162 12.92 20.22 -21.02
N ILE A 163 12.89 20.74 -19.78
CA ILE A 163 11.67 20.80 -18.97
C ILE A 163 10.52 21.56 -19.64
N ASP A 164 10.84 22.63 -20.36
CA ASP A 164 9.84 23.46 -21.06
C ASP A 164 9.32 22.81 -22.35
N LYS A 165 10.05 21.82 -22.89
CA LYS A 165 9.74 21.13 -24.14
C LYS A 165 8.91 19.88 -23.91
N VAL A 166 9.27 19.07 -22.89
CA VAL A 166 8.59 17.83 -22.56
C VAL A 166 7.25 18.10 -21.89
N LYS A 167 6.18 17.50 -22.40
CA LYS A 167 4.81 17.69 -21.88
C LYS A 167 4.10 16.37 -21.63
N VAL A 168 3.12 16.39 -20.73
CA VAL A 168 2.18 15.29 -20.56
C VAL A 168 1.47 15.01 -21.89
N GLY A 169 1.43 13.75 -22.29
CA GLY A 169 0.88 13.30 -23.58
C GLY A 169 1.93 13.12 -24.69
N ASP A 170 3.18 13.54 -24.50
CA ASP A 170 4.27 13.25 -25.43
C ASP A 170 4.54 11.75 -25.48
N THR A 171 4.96 11.27 -26.65
CA THR A 171 5.22 9.85 -26.87
C THR A 171 6.65 9.51 -26.46
N PHE A 172 6.82 8.51 -25.62
CA PHE A 172 8.11 7.94 -25.28
C PHE A 172 8.29 6.63 -26.08
N GLU A 173 9.25 6.61 -26.96
CA GLU A 173 9.71 5.42 -27.70
C GLU A 173 10.93 4.87 -27.00
N PHE A 174 10.87 3.61 -26.54
CA PHE A 174 11.89 3.04 -25.67
C PHE A 174 12.27 1.62 -26.04
N ARG A 175 13.46 1.22 -25.59
CA ARG A 175 13.96 -0.15 -25.66
C ARG A 175 14.31 -0.63 -24.26
N ILE A 176 13.99 -1.89 -24.03
CA ILE A 176 14.38 -2.59 -22.79
C ILE A 176 15.78 -3.17 -23.04
N ASP A 177 16.68 -3.00 -22.10
CA ASP A 177 18.01 -3.58 -22.16
C ASP A 177 17.95 -5.09 -22.40
N GLY A 178 18.76 -5.57 -23.35
CA GLY A 178 18.77 -6.96 -23.78
C GLY A 178 17.66 -7.36 -24.76
N LYS A 179 16.72 -6.47 -25.12
CA LYS A 179 15.69 -6.72 -26.15
C LYS A 179 15.93 -5.89 -27.40
N LYS A 180 15.58 -6.46 -28.57
CA LYS A 180 15.69 -5.75 -29.87
C LYS A 180 14.46 -4.93 -30.19
N ASP A 181 13.33 -5.22 -29.57
CA ASP A 181 12.04 -4.59 -29.87
C ASP A 181 11.97 -3.18 -29.28
N SER A 182 11.35 -2.28 -30.03
CA SER A 182 11.01 -0.93 -29.59
C SER A 182 9.55 -0.89 -29.17
N PHE A 183 9.28 -0.18 -28.09
CA PHE A 183 7.95 -0.01 -27.52
C PHE A 183 7.61 1.47 -27.42
N THR A 184 6.32 1.78 -27.36
CA THR A 184 5.86 3.16 -27.22
C THR A 184 4.85 3.29 -26.08
N THR A 185 4.95 4.39 -25.37
CA THR A 185 3.96 4.80 -24.34
C THR A 185 3.83 6.31 -24.32
N LYS A 186 2.88 6.86 -23.54
CA LYS A 186 2.71 8.29 -23.40
C LYS A 186 3.05 8.74 -21.98
N ILE A 187 3.72 9.88 -21.88
CA ILE A 187 3.96 10.52 -20.58
C ILE A 187 2.63 10.87 -19.93
N SER A 188 2.42 10.37 -18.73
CA SER A 188 1.21 10.60 -17.93
C SER A 188 1.40 11.67 -16.86
N LYS A 189 2.64 11.85 -16.38
CA LYS A 189 2.98 12.79 -15.33
C LYS A 189 4.43 13.27 -15.47
N ILE A 190 4.68 14.52 -15.11
CA ILE A 190 6.03 15.09 -14.98
C ILE A 190 6.19 15.58 -13.55
N TYR A 191 7.32 15.26 -12.90
CA TYR A 191 7.58 15.68 -11.54
C TYR A 191 7.92 17.19 -11.51
N PRO A 192 7.39 17.94 -10.52
CA PRO A 192 7.65 19.38 -10.42
C PRO A 192 9.03 19.71 -9.85
N THR A 193 9.85 18.69 -9.61
CA THR A 193 11.19 18.83 -9.01
C THR A 193 12.25 18.19 -9.87
N ALA A 194 13.44 18.79 -9.90
CA ALA A 194 14.64 18.20 -10.48
C ALA A 194 15.60 17.72 -9.39
N SER A 195 16.34 16.67 -9.66
CA SER A 195 17.44 16.23 -8.82
C SER A 195 18.61 17.22 -8.91
N THR A 196 19.03 17.75 -7.78
CA THR A 196 20.18 18.69 -7.71
C THR A 196 21.51 18.02 -8.01
N SER A 197 21.63 16.71 -7.71
CA SER A 197 22.83 15.93 -7.95
C SER A 197 23.00 15.51 -9.42
N THR A 198 21.92 15.08 -10.06
CA THR A 198 21.95 14.58 -11.44
C THR A 198 21.50 15.60 -12.48
N ARG A 199 20.86 16.70 -12.07
CA ARG A 199 20.23 17.72 -12.94
C ARG A 199 19.17 17.12 -13.88
N LYS A 200 18.54 16.03 -13.47
CA LYS A 200 17.49 15.35 -14.23
C LYS A 200 16.11 15.60 -13.63
N VAL A 201 15.11 15.60 -14.48
CA VAL A 201 13.69 15.63 -14.13
C VAL A 201 13.12 14.24 -14.33
N LYS A 202 12.18 13.85 -13.45
CA LYS A 202 11.46 12.59 -13.58
C LYS A 202 10.12 12.78 -14.27
N ALA A 203 9.73 11.78 -15.06
CA ALA A 203 8.39 11.67 -15.61
C ALA A 203 7.88 10.23 -15.46
N GLU A 204 6.57 10.05 -15.49
CA GLU A 204 5.94 8.72 -15.42
C GLU A 204 5.21 8.43 -16.73
N ALA A 205 5.29 7.18 -17.16
CA ALA A 205 4.53 6.66 -18.28
C ALA A 205 4.00 5.26 -17.95
N PRO A 206 2.71 4.94 -18.16
CA PRO A 206 2.16 3.63 -17.90
C PRO A 206 2.71 2.60 -18.88
N VAL A 207 2.94 1.36 -18.41
CA VAL A 207 3.39 0.26 -19.25
C VAL A 207 2.71 -1.03 -18.84
N LYS A 208 2.55 -1.97 -19.77
CA LYS A 208 2.03 -3.32 -19.51
C LYS A 208 3.04 -4.37 -19.96
N GLY A 209 3.05 -5.51 -19.26
CA GLY A 209 3.88 -6.64 -19.63
C GLY A 209 5.39 -6.46 -19.39
N VAL A 210 5.75 -5.50 -18.53
CA VAL A 210 7.13 -5.24 -18.10
C VAL A 210 7.26 -5.60 -16.63
N ILE A 211 8.33 -6.29 -16.28
CA ILE A 211 8.61 -6.71 -14.88
C ILE A 211 9.20 -5.51 -14.13
N VAL A 212 8.83 -5.34 -12.86
CA VAL A 212 9.42 -4.34 -11.95
C VAL A 212 10.94 -4.56 -11.85
N GLY A 213 11.69 -3.45 -11.91
CA GLY A 213 13.16 -3.50 -11.95
C GLY A 213 13.76 -3.59 -13.35
N THR A 214 12.94 -3.74 -14.42
CA THR A 214 13.41 -3.60 -15.79
C THR A 214 13.87 -2.18 -16.06
N PHE A 215 14.96 -2.01 -16.79
CA PHE A 215 15.52 -0.71 -17.18
C PHE A 215 15.84 -0.66 -18.68
N GLY A 216 16.11 0.53 -19.14
CA GLY A 216 16.48 0.79 -20.55
C GLY A 216 16.49 2.28 -20.84
N ASP A 217 16.47 2.60 -22.12
CA ASP A 217 16.52 3.96 -22.61
C ASP A 217 15.59 4.21 -23.79
N GLY A 218 15.47 5.46 -24.18
CA GLY A 218 14.64 5.84 -25.33
C GLY A 218 14.61 7.33 -25.58
N TYR A 219 13.65 7.72 -26.43
CA TYR A 219 13.48 9.10 -26.85
C TYR A 219 12.05 9.57 -26.62
N ILE A 220 11.91 10.72 -25.99
CA ILE A 220 10.64 11.44 -25.88
C ILE A 220 10.49 12.27 -27.16
N ARG A 221 9.42 12.00 -27.92
CA ARG A 221 9.03 12.76 -29.12
C ARG A 221 8.21 13.95 -28.68
N THR A 222 8.81 15.12 -28.61
CA THR A 222 8.11 16.37 -28.30
C THR A 222 7.31 16.84 -29.51
N LYS A 223 6.17 17.48 -29.26
CA LYS A 223 5.31 18.05 -30.30
C LYS A 223 5.75 19.43 -30.71
#